data_6235b06249238cee110df41e159e4f04
#
_entry.id   6235b06249238cee110df41e159e4f04
#
_cell.length_a   1.000
_cell.length_b   1.000
_cell.length_c   1.000
_cell.angle_alpha   90.00
_cell.angle_beta   90.00
_cell.angle_gamma   90.00
#
_symmetry.space_group_name_H-M   'P 1'
#
loop_
_entity.id
_entity.type
_entity.pdbx_description
1 polymer ?
#
loop_
_entity_poly.entity_id
_entity_poly.type
_entity_poly.pdbx_seq_one_letter_code
_entity_poly.pdbx_strand_id
1 'polypeptide(L)'
;MLEFVAWGHAGDGNLHVCVLQGSLSRGEFEAVSAPYLEELFHGVCTTLGGSVTGEHGVGLVQRQFMAQVLDPVALRLMRTVKQALDPRGILNPGKMFLDAEAPILS
;
A
#
# COMPACT_ATOMS: atom_id res chain seq x y z
N MET A 1 -23.81 -1.19 -6.06
CA MET A 1 -23.23 -1.75 -4.81
C MET A 1 -21.88 -2.35 -5.17
N LEU A 2 -20.82 -2.07 -4.40
CA LEU A 2 -19.52 -2.72 -4.61
C LEU A 2 -19.60 -4.16 -4.07
N GLU A 3 -18.99 -5.07 -4.81
CA GLU A 3 -18.81 -6.45 -4.39
C GLU A 3 -17.39 -6.68 -3.92
N PHE A 4 -17.21 -7.48 -2.88
CA PHE A 4 -15.92 -7.81 -2.29
C PHE A 4 -15.74 -9.32 -2.30
N VAL A 5 -14.54 -9.75 -2.64
CA VAL A 5 -14.13 -11.15 -2.53
C VAL A 5 -12.90 -11.20 -1.64
N ALA A 6 -12.90 -12.09 -0.66
CA ALA A 6 -11.77 -12.28 0.24
C ALA A 6 -11.38 -13.75 0.33
N TRP A 7 -10.07 -14.01 0.34
CA TRP A 7 -9.47 -15.32 0.60
C TRP A 7 -8.11 -15.11 1.26
N GLY A 8 -7.43 -16.16 1.65
CA GLY A 8 -6.09 -15.99 2.22
C GLY A 8 -5.60 -17.18 3.03
N HIS A 9 -4.63 -16.90 3.86
CA HIS A 9 -3.94 -17.87 4.71
C HIS A 9 -4.36 -17.64 6.17
N ALA A 10 -5.46 -18.28 6.58
CA ALA A 10 -6.10 -18.02 7.87
C ALA A 10 -5.17 -18.27 9.07
N GLY A 11 -4.26 -19.25 8.96
CA GLY A 11 -3.28 -19.55 10.01
C GLY A 11 -2.26 -18.45 10.26
N ASP A 12 -2.01 -17.62 9.23
CA ASP A 12 -1.03 -16.51 9.27
C ASP A 12 -1.70 -15.14 9.44
N GLY A 13 -3.03 -15.10 9.45
CA GLY A 13 -3.78 -13.84 9.47
C GLY A 13 -3.64 -13.02 8.17
N ASN A 14 -3.22 -13.65 7.07
CA ASN A 14 -2.99 -12.99 5.79
C ASN A 14 -4.25 -13.08 4.93
N LEU A 15 -4.83 -11.93 4.58
CA LEU A 15 -6.04 -11.83 3.78
C LEU A 15 -5.77 -11.09 2.47
N HIS A 16 -6.25 -11.67 1.38
CA HIS A 16 -6.37 -11.01 0.08
C HIS A 16 -7.80 -10.48 -0.05
N VAL A 17 -7.95 -9.19 -0.24
CA VAL A 17 -9.25 -8.55 -0.43
C VAL A 17 -9.29 -7.90 -1.80
N CYS A 18 -10.23 -8.33 -2.64
CA CYS A 18 -10.48 -7.72 -3.94
C CYS A 18 -11.82 -7.00 -3.93
N VAL A 19 -11.81 -5.77 -4.42
CA VAL A 19 -13.01 -5.00 -4.73
C VAL A 19 -13.30 -5.20 -6.20
N LEU A 20 -14.48 -5.69 -6.52
CA LEU A 20 -14.85 -6.00 -7.90
C LEU A 20 -15.42 -4.76 -8.59
N GLN A 21 -14.92 -4.46 -9.78
CA GLN A 21 -15.37 -3.32 -10.58
C GLN A 21 -16.81 -3.50 -11.11
N GLY A 22 -17.21 -4.74 -11.35
CA GLY A 22 -18.54 -5.04 -11.92
C GLY A 22 -18.75 -4.32 -13.25
N SER A 23 -19.90 -3.66 -13.38
CA SER A 23 -20.29 -2.90 -14.59
C SER A 23 -19.86 -1.43 -14.56
N LEU A 24 -19.15 -0.99 -13.54
CA LEU A 24 -18.70 0.41 -13.45
C LEU A 24 -17.60 0.70 -14.46
N SER A 25 -17.58 1.91 -15.00
CA SER A 25 -16.41 2.40 -15.70
C SER A 25 -15.23 2.51 -14.73
N ARG A 26 -14.01 2.56 -15.26
CA ARG A 26 -12.81 2.68 -14.44
C ARG A 26 -12.85 3.89 -13.50
N GLY A 27 -13.24 5.06 -14.01
CA GLY A 27 -13.30 6.29 -13.22
C GLY A 27 -14.36 6.24 -12.11
N GLU A 28 -15.53 5.68 -12.40
CA GLU A 28 -16.57 5.47 -11.39
C GLU A 28 -16.10 4.49 -10.32
N PHE A 29 -15.46 3.40 -10.74
CA PHE A 29 -14.92 2.41 -9.80
C PHE A 29 -13.86 3.01 -8.87
N GLU A 30 -12.90 3.73 -9.42
CA GLU A 30 -11.85 4.41 -8.64
C GLU A 30 -12.46 5.41 -7.64
N ALA A 31 -13.42 6.22 -8.07
CA ALA A 31 -14.08 7.19 -7.19
C ALA A 31 -14.88 6.55 -6.05
N VAL A 32 -15.60 5.45 -6.36
CA VAL A 32 -16.44 4.77 -5.36
C VAL A 32 -15.62 3.88 -4.42
N SER A 33 -14.55 3.24 -4.91
CA SER A 33 -13.74 2.32 -4.11
C SER A 33 -12.73 3.01 -3.20
N ALA A 34 -12.23 4.19 -3.56
CA ALA A 34 -11.18 4.89 -2.82
C ALA A 34 -11.47 5.05 -1.32
N PRO A 35 -12.63 5.56 -0.86
CA PRO A 35 -12.89 5.73 0.56
C PRO A 35 -12.94 4.40 1.33
N TYR A 36 -13.40 3.32 0.70
CA TYR A 36 -13.41 2.00 1.34
C TYR A 36 -12.01 1.41 1.47
N LEU A 37 -11.14 1.65 0.50
CA LEU A 37 -9.75 1.21 0.56
C LEU A 37 -8.98 1.98 1.64
N GLU A 38 -9.20 3.29 1.75
CA GLU A 38 -8.60 4.09 2.82
C GLU A 38 -9.04 3.61 4.20
N GLU A 39 -10.35 3.39 4.40
CA GLU A 39 -10.89 2.86 5.66
C GLU A 39 -10.34 1.47 5.97
N LEU A 40 -10.25 0.60 4.97
CA LEU A 40 -9.71 -0.76 5.13
C LEU A 40 -8.25 -0.72 5.59
N PHE A 41 -7.37 0.01 4.88
CA PHE A 41 -5.95 0.08 5.23
C PHE A 41 -5.73 0.77 6.58
N HIS A 42 -6.44 1.87 6.85
CA HIS A 42 -6.36 2.53 8.13
C HIS A 42 -6.85 1.62 9.27
N GLY A 43 -8.00 0.97 9.11
CA GLY A 43 -8.56 0.06 10.12
C GLY A 43 -7.64 -1.13 10.39
N VAL A 44 -7.15 -1.78 9.34
CA VAL A 44 -6.25 -2.95 9.49
C VAL A 44 -4.93 -2.55 10.15
N CYS A 45 -4.29 -1.47 9.69
CA CYS A 45 -2.94 -1.13 10.15
C CYS A 45 -2.93 -0.41 11.49
N THR A 46 -3.88 0.49 11.74
CA THR A 46 -3.87 1.33 12.96
C THR A 46 -4.73 0.76 14.08
N THR A 47 -5.90 0.22 13.77
CA THR A 47 -6.85 -0.27 14.78
C THR A 47 -6.59 -1.73 15.14
N LEU A 48 -6.29 -2.57 14.17
CA LEU A 48 -6.10 -4.01 14.37
C LEU A 48 -4.62 -4.42 14.49
N GLY A 49 -3.68 -3.48 14.31
CA GLY A 49 -2.26 -3.77 14.40
C GLY A 49 -1.72 -4.62 13.26
N GLY A 50 -2.40 -4.61 12.12
CA GLY A 50 -1.99 -5.33 10.92
C GLY A 50 -0.94 -4.59 10.10
N SER A 51 -0.69 -5.07 8.89
CA SER A 51 0.31 -4.56 7.96
C SER A 51 -0.31 -4.19 6.62
N VAL A 52 0.28 -3.22 5.92
CA VAL A 52 -0.16 -2.77 4.58
C VAL A 52 -0.15 -3.91 3.56
N THR A 53 0.75 -4.86 3.73
CA THR A 53 0.86 -6.02 2.86
C THR A 53 1.17 -7.26 3.69
N GLY A 54 0.48 -8.36 3.39
CA GLY A 54 0.75 -9.63 4.03
C GLY A 54 2.04 -10.28 3.50
N GLU A 55 2.14 -10.43 2.18
CA GLU A 55 3.25 -11.18 1.55
C GLU A 55 3.70 -10.62 0.19
N HIS A 56 2.81 -9.93 -0.55
CA HIS A 56 3.09 -9.54 -1.94
C HIS A 56 3.98 -8.31 -2.08
N GLY A 57 4.18 -7.55 -1.01
CA GLY A 57 4.82 -6.25 -1.08
C GLY A 57 3.88 -5.16 -1.59
N VAL A 58 4.29 -3.91 -1.43
CA VAL A 58 3.43 -2.73 -1.68
C VAL A 58 3.31 -2.39 -3.17
N GLY A 59 4.40 -2.43 -3.91
CA GLY A 59 4.41 -2.12 -5.34
C GLY A 59 3.93 -0.71 -5.66
N LEU A 60 3.00 -0.62 -6.62
CA LEU A 60 2.38 0.65 -7.08
C LEU A 60 1.08 0.98 -6.38
N VAL A 61 0.20 -0.01 -6.23
CA VAL A 61 -1.19 0.21 -5.86
C VAL A 61 -1.33 0.66 -4.41
N GLN A 62 -0.58 0.04 -3.51
CA GLN A 62 -0.68 0.29 -2.08
C GLN A 62 0.26 1.40 -1.57
N ARG A 63 1.16 1.92 -2.41
CA ARG A 63 2.17 2.91 -1.99
C ARG A 63 1.57 4.20 -1.41
N GLN A 64 0.36 4.57 -1.85
CA GLN A 64 -0.35 5.74 -1.34
C GLN A 64 -0.75 5.62 0.13
N PHE A 65 -0.91 4.41 0.64
CA PHE A 65 -1.29 4.17 2.03
C PHE A 65 -0.10 4.11 3.00
N MET A 66 1.12 3.92 2.48
CA MET A 66 2.32 3.75 3.30
C MET A 66 2.53 4.89 4.29
N ALA A 67 2.44 6.14 3.82
CA ALA A 67 2.66 7.32 4.65
C ALA A 67 1.53 7.59 5.65
N GLN A 68 0.36 7.02 5.42
CA GLN A 68 -0.81 7.19 6.29
C GLN A 68 -0.80 6.21 7.48
N VAL A 69 -0.21 5.03 7.28
CA VAL A 69 -0.37 3.92 8.24
C VAL A 69 0.95 3.41 8.85
N LEU A 70 2.08 3.76 8.27
CA LEU A 70 3.39 3.37 8.80
C LEU A 70 4.03 4.48 9.63
N ASP A 71 4.78 4.04 10.65
CA ASP A 71 5.61 4.94 11.42
C ASP A 71 6.61 5.69 10.52
N PRO A 72 6.74 7.03 10.66
CA PRO A 72 7.66 7.82 9.84
C PRO A 72 9.13 7.39 9.97
N VAL A 73 9.54 6.84 11.11
CA VAL A 73 10.90 6.32 11.29
C VAL A 73 11.10 5.06 10.47
N ALA A 74 10.11 4.17 10.47
CA ALA A 74 10.14 2.96 9.64
C ALA A 74 10.22 3.31 8.15
N LEU A 75 9.40 4.26 7.69
CA LEU A 75 9.45 4.73 6.29
C LEU A 75 10.81 5.31 5.91
N ARG A 76 11.42 6.13 6.77
CA ARG A 76 12.77 6.66 6.53
C ARG A 76 13.80 5.55 6.44
N LEU A 77 13.75 4.57 7.34
CA LEU A 77 14.65 3.42 7.32
C LEU A 77 14.53 2.63 6.02
N MET A 78 13.31 2.34 5.59
CA MET A 78 13.06 1.64 4.32
C MET A 78 13.64 2.40 3.13
N ARG A 79 13.47 3.72 3.07
CA ARG A 79 14.06 4.58 2.05
C ARG A 79 15.58 4.58 2.09
N THR A 80 16.17 4.65 3.28
CA THR A 80 17.62 4.60 3.46
C THR A 80 18.19 3.29 2.91
N VAL A 81 17.55 2.16 3.21
CA VAL A 81 17.94 0.86 2.66
C VAL A 81 17.85 0.85 1.12
N LYS A 82 16.72 1.33 0.58
CA LYS A 82 16.54 1.44 -0.87
C LYS A 82 17.65 2.30 -1.51
N GLN A 83 17.93 3.45 -0.95
CA GLN A 83 18.94 4.38 -1.48
C GLN A 83 20.38 3.84 -1.37
N ALA A 84 20.68 3.12 -0.29
CA ALA A 84 21.97 2.49 -0.12
C ALA A 84 22.25 1.40 -1.16
N LEU A 85 21.22 0.64 -1.54
CA LEU A 85 21.33 -0.45 -2.52
C LEU A 85 21.12 0.02 -3.97
N ASP A 86 20.40 1.10 -4.17
CA ASP A 86 20.08 1.66 -5.49
C ASP A 86 20.24 3.19 -5.48
N PRO A 87 21.49 3.69 -5.32
CA PRO A 87 21.74 5.13 -5.23
C PRO A 87 21.36 5.90 -6.51
N ARG A 88 21.22 5.21 -7.63
CA ARG A 88 20.85 5.79 -8.93
C ARG A 88 19.32 5.75 -9.18
N GLY A 89 18.56 5.04 -8.34
CA GLY A 89 17.13 4.91 -8.48
C GLY A 89 16.66 4.20 -9.76
N ILE A 90 17.49 3.31 -10.31
CA ILE A 90 17.21 2.63 -11.59
C ILE A 90 16.55 1.26 -11.41
N LEU A 91 16.59 0.71 -10.22
CA LEU A 91 15.98 -0.59 -9.91
C LEU A 91 14.52 -0.41 -9.55
N ASN A 92 13.64 -0.84 -10.44
CA ASN A 92 12.20 -0.80 -10.27
C ASN A 92 11.66 0.58 -9.79
N PRO A 93 11.90 1.65 -10.55
CA PRO A 93 11.60 3.01 -10.12
C PRO A 93 10.10 3.24 -9.89
N GLY A 94 9.76 4.17 -9.00
CA GLY A 94 8.38 4.56 -8.70
C GLY A 94 7.55 3.51 -7.97
N LYS A 95 8.18 2.48 -7.39
CA LYS A 95 7.52 1.46 -6.59
C LYS A 95 7.71 1.72 -5.11
N MET A 96 6.77 1.27 -4.31
CA MET A 96 6.75 1.31 -2.85
C MET A 96 6.65 2.73 -2.25
N PHE A 97 7.39 3.70 -2.76
CA PHE A 97 7.38 5.09 -2.27
C PHE A 97 6.77 6.04 -3.31
N LEU A 98 6.13 7.10 -2.85
CA LEU A 98 5.75 8.25 -3.68
C LEU A 98 6.99 9.12 -3.92
N ASP A 99 7.21 9.54 -5.16
CA ASP A 99 8.43 10.23 -5.60
C ASP A 99 8.60 11.67 -5.04
N ALA A 100 7.62 12.16 -4.28
CA ALA A 100 7.57 13.56 -3.85
C ALA A 100 8.42 13.90 -2.62
N GLU A 101 9.18 12.95 -2.07
CA GLU A 101 10.04 13.25 -0.93
C GLU A 101 11.52 13.15 -1.34
N ALA A 102 12.15 14.32 -1.37
CA ALA A 102 13.56 14.52 -1.65
C ALA A 102 14.50 13.60 -0.83
N PRO A 103 15.73 13.36 -1.31
CA PRO A 103 16.71 12.51 -0.63
C PRO A 103 16.95 12.95 0.81
N ILE A 104 16.90 12.00 1.73
CA ILE A 104 17.00 12.23 3.18
C ILE A 104 18.46 12.49 3.62
N LEU A 105 19.40 12.51 2.69
CA LEU A 105 20.82 12.75 2.99
C LEU A 105 21.29 14.03 2.34
N SER A 106 21.36 15.08 3.10
CA SER A 106 22.33 16.16 2.99
C SER A 106 23.37 16.01 4.11
#